data_ef346e8252ee40731a3af96c4b7f446b
#
_entry.id   ef346e8252ee40731a3af96c4b7f446b
#
_cell.length_a   1.000
_cell.length_b   1.000
_cell.length_c   1.000
_cell.angle_alpha   90.00
_cell.angle_beta   90.00
_cell.angle_gamma   90.00
#
_symmetry.space_group_name_H-M   'P 1'
#
loop_
_entity.id
_entity.type
_entity.pdbx_description
1 polymer ?
#
loop_
_entity_poly.entity_id
_entity_poly.type
_entity_poly.pdbx_seq_one_letter_code
_entity_poly.pdbx_strand_id
1 'polypeptide(L)'
;MAVLLRIFGALLLVTALALALSRAPDRPVETLVARWALPPSDFIEVRGQVVHLRDEGPRDDPLPLVLIHGTSASLHTWEGWVAALKGQRRIISFDLPGFGLTGPFGGQYTPDDYRGDTYARFVLDLLDALQVPRAVVGGNSLGGEVAWRLAVMAPERVAALVLVDAAGPVFTPESVPLGFAVARLPVVNRIAEWVLPRSVVAQSLTSVYGDPARVTPELVDRHFELTLREGNRRALGQRMQQWVMGEGAEQIARVKQPTLILWGGRDRLIPPAVGQWLQQQIAGSRLVVFDDLGHVPHEENPARTVAPVKDFLLALK
;
A
#
# COMPACT_ATOMS: atom_id res chain seq x y z
N MET A 1 47.99 11.44 16.13
CA MET A 1 47.59 11.74 14.73
C MET A 1 47.56 10.50 13.84
N ALA A 2 48.61 9.70 13.72
CA ALA A 2 48.68 8.51 12.85
C ALA A 2 47.60 7.41 13.19
N VAL A 3 47.31 7.17 14.48
CA VAL A 3 46.27 6.21 14.89
C VAL A 3 44.88 6.67 14.48
N LEU A 4 44.56 7.93 14.66
CA LEU A 4 43.27 8.51 14.23
C LEU A 4 43.08 8.43 12.72
N LEU A 5 44.11 8.71 11.92
CA LEU A 5 44.10 8.56 10.47
C LEU A 5 43.88 7.10 10.04
N ARG A 6 44.47 6.14 10.71
CA ARG A 6 44.25 4.71 10.44
C ARG A 6 42.85 4.26 10.76
N ILE A 7 42.29 4.71 11.90
CA ILE A 7 40.90 4.42 12.29
C ILE A 7 39.94 5.04 11.27
N PHE A 8 40.15 6.29 10.87
CA PHE A 8 39.35 6.95 9.85
C PHE A 8 39.43 6.26 8.49
N GLY A 9 40.66 5.87 8.05
CA GLY A 9 40.84 5.10 6.82
C GLY A 9 40.14 3.73 6.85
N ALA A 10 40.22 3.00 7.97
CA ALA A 10 39.53 1.74 8.14
C ALA A 10 38.01 1.92 8.11
N LEU A 11 37.48 2.96 8.75
CA LEU A 11 36.05 3.28 8.75
C LEU A 11 35.55 3.59 7.33
N LEU A 12 36.32 4.38 6.56
CA LEU A 12 36.00 4.67 5.15
C LEU A 12 35.99 3.42 4.28
N LEU A 13 36.97 2.51 4.46
CA LEU A 13 36.99 1.25 3.74
C LEU A 13 35.82 0.34 4.07
N VAL A 14 35.46 0.21 5.34
CA VAL A 14 34.30 -0.57 5.79
C VAL A 14 33.00 0.03 5.23
N THR A 15 32.87 1.36 5.27
CA THR A 15 31.69 2.04 4.72
C THR A 15 31.61 1.85 3.21
N ALA A 16 32.73 2.00 2.48
CA ALA A 16 32.76 1.82 1.02
C ALA A 16 32.41 0.35 0.65
N LEU A 17 32.93 -0.62 1.40
CA LEU A 17 32.61 -2.04 1.21
C LEU A 17 31.13 -2.31 1.49
N ALA A 18 30.58 -1.79 2.58
CA ALA A 18 29.18 -1.92 2.93
C ALA A 18 28.25 -1.33 1.84
N LEU A 19 28.59 -0.16 1.30
CA LEU A 19 27.87 0.47 0.20
C LEU A 19 27.97 -0.37 -1.09
N ALA A 20 29.15 -0.90 -1.40
CA ALA A 20 29.36 -1.76 -2.58
C ALA A 20 28.54 -3.06 -2.49
N LEU A 21 28.53 -3.71 -1.32
CA LEU A 21 27.76 -4.94 -1.07
C LEU A 21 26.24 -4.68 -1.02
N SER A 22 25.82 -3.45 -0.70
CA SER A 22 24.42 -3.06 -0.64
C SER A 22 23.93 -2.39 -1.92
N ARG A 23 24.78 -2.36 -2.97
CA ARG A 23 24.41 -1.78 -4.26
C ARG A 23 23.23 -2.56 -4.85
N ALA A 24 22.15 -1.84 -5.10
CA ALA A 24 20.92 -2.39 -5.65
C ALA A 24 20.40 -1.43 -6.72
N PRO A 25 20.88 -1.55 -7.98
CA PRO A 25 20.42 -0.67 -9.06
C PRO A 25 18.94 -0.92 -9.35
N ASP A 26 18.28 0.07 -9.91
CA ASP A 26 16.93 -0.07 -10.42
C ASP A 26 16.85 -1.18 -11.46
N ARG A 27 15.70 -1.84 -11.51
CA ARG A 27 15.43 -2.95 -12.44
C ARG A 27 14.34 -2.55 -13.42
N PRO A 28 14.56 -2.70 -14.73
CA PRO A 28 13.50 -2.56 -15.72
C PRO A 28 12.33 -3.51 -15.41
N VAL A 29 11.10 -3.07 -15.68
CA VAL A 29 9.90 -3.84 -15.34
C VAL A 29 9.87 -5.21 -16.01
N GLU A 30 10.41 -5.33 -17.21
CA GLU A 30 10.48 -6.56 -18.00
C GLU A 30 11.25 -7.67 -17.26
N THR A 31 12.23 -7.30 -16.44
CA THR A 31 13.01 -8.27 -15.63
C THR A 31 12.24 -8.81 -14.42
N LEU A 32 11.16 -8.15 -14.04
CA LEU A 32 10.35 -8.47 -12.86
C LEU A 32 9.04 -9.19 -13.22
N VAL A 33 8.52 -8.97 -14.43
CA VAL A 33 7.24 -9.51 -14.93
C VAL A 33 7.20 -11.03 -14.85
N ALA A 34 8.26 -11.72 -15.26
CA ALA A 34 8.32 -13.19 -15.26
C ALA A 34 8.10 -13.81 -13.86
N ARG A 35 8.45 -13.08 -12.80
CA ARG A 35 8.31 -13.57 -11.42
C ARG A 35 7.06 -13.02 -10.74
N TRP A 36 6.70 -11.74 -10.99
CA TRP A 36 5.69 -11.02 -10.19
C TRP A 36 4.40 -10.70 -10.94
N ALA A 37 4.34 -10.90 -12.27
CA ALA A 37 3.12 -10.76 -13.06
C ALA A 37 2.63 -12.11 -13.60
N LEU A 38 2.63 -13.15 -12.77
CA LEU A 38 2.08 -14.45 -13.16
C LEU A 38 0.56 -14.33 -13.39
N PRO A 39 -0.01 -15.11 -14.32
CA PRO A 39 -1.46 -15.12 -14.53
C PRO A 39 -2.22 -15.30 -13.20
N PRO A 40 -3.29 -14.54 -12.99
CA PRO A 40 -4.08 -13.74 -13.95
C PRO A 40 -3.66 -12.25 -14.05
N SER A 41 -2.40 -11.91 -13.80
CA SER A 41 -1.90 -10.53 -13.95
C SER A 41 -2.07 -10.04 -15.38
N ASP A 42 -2.47 -8.77 -15.51
CA ASP A 42 -2.64 -8.06 -16.76
C ASP A 42 -2.10 -6.63 -16.65
N PHE A 43 -1.90 -5.97 -17.79
CA PHE A 43 -1.46 -4.58 -17.88
C PHE A 43 -2.44 -3.82 -18.76
N ILE A 44 -3.05 -2.77 -18.23
CA ILE A 44 -3.94 -1.91 -18.99
C ILE A 44 -3.43 -0.48 -19.05
N GLU A 45 -3.87 0.27 -20.02
CA GLU A 45 -3.58 1.69 -20.13
C GLU A 45 -4.70 2.51 -19.47
N VAL A 46 -4.33 3.40 -18.54
CA VAL A 46 -5.22 4.36 -17.90
C VAL A 46 -4.64 5.75 -18.13
N ARG A 47 -5.23 6.54 -19.03
CA ARG A 47 -4.73 7.86 -19.44
C ARG A 47 -3.24 7.89 -19.81
N GLY A 48 -2.78 6.86 -20.52
CA GLY A 48 -1.36 6.72 -20.89
C GLY A 48 -0.45 6.17 -19.80
N GLN A 49 -0.97 5.89 -18.60
CA GLN A 49 -0.26 5.16 -17.56
C GLN A 49 -0.49 3.67 -17.73
N VAL A 50 0.57 2.89 -17.88
CA VAL A 50 0.47 1.41 -17.83
C VAL A 50 0.31 0.97 -16.39
N VAL A 51 -0.75 0.21 -16.12
CA VAL A 51 -1.16 -0.21 -14.77
C VAL A 51 -1.16 -1.73 -14.69
N HIS A 52 -0.40 -2.29 -13.75
CA HIS A 52 -0.46 -3.70 -13.42
C HIS A 52 -1.66 -3.97 -12.52
N LEU A 53 -2.49 -4.95 -12.90
CA LEU A 53 -3.68 -5.32 -12.16
C LEU A 53 -4.00 -6.82 -12.27
N ARG A 54 -4.92 -7.26 -11.41
CA ARG A 54 -5.65 -8.53 -11.53
C ARG A 54 -7.13 -8.26 -11.39
N ASP A 55 -7.92 -8.81 -12.30
CA ASP A 55 -9.38 -8.69 -12.33
C ASP A 55 -9.96 -10.10 -12.38
N GLU A 56 -10.38 -10.60 -11.23
CA GLU A 56 -10.74 -11.99 -11.02
C GLU A 56 -12.19 -12.15 -10.55
N GLY A 57 -12.80 -13.29 -10.86
CA GLY A 57 -14.17 -13.63 -10.47
C GLY A 57 -15.20 -13.33 -11.55
N PRO A 58 -16.51 -13.40 -11.21
CA PRO A 58 -17.61 -13.25 -12.18
C PRO A 58 -17.65 -11.84 -12.76
N ARG A 59 -17.57 -11.72 -14.07
CA ARG A 59 -17.55 -10.44 -14.80
C ARG A 59 -18.87 -9.69 -14.76
N ASP A 60 -19.95 -10.38 -14.47
CA ASP A 60 -21.31 -9.87 -14.34
C ASP A 60 -21.67 -9.43 -12.91
N ASP A 61 -20.70 -9.45 -11.97
CA ASP A 61 -20.91 -8.88 -10.64
C ASP A 61 -21.24 -7.38 -10.73
N PRO A 62 -22.45 -6.96 -10.34
CA PRO A 62 -22.87 -5.56 -10.47
C PRO A 62 -22.14 -4.62 -9.53
N LEU A 63 -21.43 -5.15 -8.53
CA LEU A 63 -20.79 -4.39 -7.49
C LEU A 63 -19.41 -4.98 -7.11
N PRO A 64 -18.42 -4.87 -8.01
CA PRO A 64 -17.10 -5.44 -7.76
C PRO A 64 -16.42 -4.88 -6.52
N LEU A 65 -15.53 -5.66 -5.92
CA LEU A 65 -14.65 -5.24 -4.84
C LEU A 65 -13.32 -4.77 -5.42
N VAL A 66 -12.99 -3.51 -5.22
CA VAL A 66 -11.71 -2.89 -5.63
C VAL A 66 -10.80 -2.79 -4.43
N LEU A 67 -9.58 -3.34 -4.52
CA LEU A 67 -8.63 -3.46 -3.40
C LEU A 67 -7.37 -2.65 -3.66
N ILE A 68 -7.08 -1.70 -2.76
CA ILE A 68 -5.99 -0.74 -2.85
C ILE A 68 -4.95 -1.03 -1.77
N HIS A 69 -3.72 -1.34 -2.17
CA HIS A 69 -2.62 -1.65 -1.24
C HIS A 69 -2.05 -0.41 -0.53
N GLY A 70 -1.26 -0.65 0.51
CA GLY A 70 -0.55 0.39 1.27
C GLY A 70 0.77 0.83 0.64
N THR A 71 1.43 1.80 1.28
CA THR A 71 2.74 2.31 0.88
C THR A 71 3.78 1.19 0.83
N SER A 72 4.57 1.12 -0.24
CA SER A 72 5.61 0.10 -0.49
C SER A 72 5.11 -1.33 -0.57
N ALA A 73 3.80 -1.54 -0.71
CA ALA A 73 3.20 -2.84 -1.00
C ALA A 73 2.90 -2.98 -2.51
N SER A 74 2.10 -3.97 -2.87
CA SER A 74 1.63 -4.26 -4.21
C SER A 74 0.30 -5.02 -4.14
N LEU A 75 -0.35 -5.24 -5.27
CA LEU A 75 -1.61 -6.00 -5.34
C LEU A 75 -1.54 -7.39 -4.68
N HIS A 76 -0.34 -7.98 -4.60
CA HIS A 76 -0.13 -9.31 -4.01
C HIS A 76 -0.51 -9.40 -2.53
N THR A 77 -0.54 -8.29 -1.79
CA THR A 77 -0.97 -8.27 -0.39
C THR A 77 -2.42 -8.78 -0.21
N TRP A 78 -3.21 -8.75 -1.30
CA TRP A 78 -4.60 -9.14 -1.32
C TRP A 78 -4.86 -10.58 -1.75
N GLU A 79 -3.83 -11.36 -2.15
CA GLU A 79 -3.99 -12.71 -2.71
C GLU A 79 -4.84 -13.63 -1.85
N GLY A 80 -4.70 -13.56 -0.52
CA GLY A 80 -5.49 -14.37 0.40
C GLY A 80 -6.98 -14.01 0.40
N TRP A 81 -7.33 -12.72 0.31
CA TRP A 81 -8.72 -12.28 0.19
C TRP A 81 -9.29 -12.61 -1.19
N VAL A 82 -8.52 -12.39 -2.24
CA VAL A 82 -8.93 -12.74 -3.61
C VAL A 82 -9.25 -14.23 -3.71
N ALA A 83 -8.36 -15.09 -3.22
CA ALA A 83 -8.59 -16.54 -3.21
C ALA A 83 -9.89 -16.95 -2.46
N ALA A 84 -10.23 -16.23 -1.39
CA ALA A 84 -11.41 -16.52 -0.57
C ALA A 84 -12.73 -15.97 -1.14
N LEU A 85 -12.68 -14.97 -2.05
CA LEU A 85 -13.86 -14.22 -2.50
C LEU A 85 -14.16 -14.38 -3.99
N LYS A 86 -13.16 -14.65 -4.85
CA LYS A 86 -13.30 -14.63 -6.32
C LYS A 86 -14.29 -15.67 -6.89
N GLY A 87 -14.67 -16.65 -6.12
CA GLY A 87 -15.73 -17.57 -6.52
C GLY A 87 -17.15 -16.98 -6.52
N GLN A 88 -17.35 -15.82 -5.86
CA GLN A 88 -18.65 -15.20 -5.66
C GLN A 88 -18.68 -13.70 -6.03
N ARG A 89 -17.53 -13.05 -6.10
CA ARG A 89 -17.39 -11.61 -6.33
C ARG A 89 -16.33 -11.35 -7.39
N ARG A 90 -16.55 -10.33 -8.23
CA ARG A 90 -15.49 -9.76 -9.05
C ARG A 90 -14.59 -8.91 -8.16
N ILE A 91 -13.27 -9.18 -8.23
CA ILE A 91 -12.28 -8.50 -7.41
C ILE A 91 -11.23 -7.90 -8.32
N ILE A 92 -11.02 -6.61 -8.17
CA ILE A 92 -10.01 -5.85 -8.91
C ILE A 92 -8.95 -5.41 -7.91
N SER A 93 -7.75 -5.92 -8.04
CA SER A 93 -6.57 -5.48 -7.31
C SER A 93 -5.53 -4.95 -8.29
N PHE A 94 -4.80 -3.90 -7.92
CA PHE A 94 -3.85 -3.25 -8.82
C PHE A 94 -2.72 -2.59 -8.04
N ASP A 95 -1.62 -2.32 -8.72
CA ASP A 95 -0.51 -1.58 -8.15
C ASP A 95 -0.73 -0.08 -8.33
N LEU A 96 -0.74 0.67 -7.23
CA LEU A 96 -0.76 2.13 -7.26
C LEU A 96 0.48 2.69 -7.97
N PRO A 97 0.37 3.81 -8.70
CA PRO A 97 1.53 4.50 -9.26
C PRO A 97 2.60 4.80 -8.20
N GLY A 98 3.85 4.53 -8.56
CA GLY A 98 5.01 4.61 -7.66
C GLY A 98 5.32 3.33 -6.92
N PHE A 99 4.54 2.25 -7.14
CA PHE A 99 4.69 0.96 -6.46
C PHE A 99 4.51 -0.22 -7.42
N GLY A 100 4.89 -1.42 -6.93
CA GLY A 100 4.72 -2.67 -7.65
C GLY A 100 5.32 -2.62 -9.05
N LEU A 101 4.61 -3.18 -10.03
CA LEU A 101 5.02 -3.16 -11.43
C LEU A 101 4.46 -1.96 -12.22
N THR A 102 3.47 -1.23 -11.68
CA THR A 102 2.95 -0.01 -12.32
C THR A 102 4.03 1.07 -12.45
N GLY A 103 4.85 1.26 -11.40
CA GLY A 103 5.92 2.26 -11.40
C GLY A 103 5.43 3.71 -11.29
N PRO A 104 6.32 4.70 -11.46
CA PRO A 104 6.01 6.11 -11.27
C PRO A 104 4.82 6.60 -12.11
N PHE A 105 4.19 7.68 -11.65
CA PHE A 105 3.18 8.37 -12.46
C PHE A 105 3.73 8.78 -13.82
N GLY A 106 2.94 8.56 -14.87
CA GLY A 106 3.25 8.88 -16.26
C GLY A 106 1.98 9.20 -17.04
N GLY A 107 2.04 9.13 -18.37
CA GLY A 107 0.92 9.44 -19.23
C GLY A 107 0.42 10.87 -19.05
N GLN A 108 -0.87 11.03 -18.79
CA GLN A 108 -1.52 12.33 -18.61
C GLN A 108 -1.50 12.82 -17.15
N TYR A 109 -0.96 12.03 -16.21
CA TYR A 109 -0.83 12.45 -14.82
C TYR A 109 0.35 13.41 -14.65
N THR A 110 0.21 14.36 -13.74
CA THR A 110 1.31 15.25 -13.39
C THR A 110 2.45 14.41 -12.80
N PRO A 111 3.64 14.41 -13.42
CA PRO A 111 4.78 13.72 -12.86
C PRO A 111 5.05 14.18 -11.42
N ASP A 112 5.48 13.23 -10.60
CA ASP A 112 5.92 13.51 -9.23
C ASP A 112 4.82 14.02 -8.27
N ASP A 113 3.51 13.92 -8.60
CA ASP A 113 2.40 14.26 -7.70
C ASP A 113 1.82 13.01 -7.04
N TYR A 114 2.25 12.71 -5.83
CA TYR A 114 1.87 11.53 -5.03
C TYR A 114 0.96 11.87 -3.85
N ARG A 115 0.15 12.92 -3.95
CA ARG A 115 -0.83 13.31 -2.91
C ARG A 115 -2.05 12.40 -2.94
N GLY A 116 -2.75 12.31 -1.80
CA GLY A 116 -3.92 11.42 -1.63
C GLY A 116 -5.03 11.66 -2.66
N ASP A 117 -5.33 12.93 -3.00
CA ASP A 117 -6.35 13.29 -3.99
C ASP A 117 -5.95 12.89 -5.42
N THR A 118 -4.66 12.89 -5.74
CA THR A 118 -4.15 12.45 -7.04
C THR A 118 -4.33 10.94 -7.19
N TYR A 119 -4.04 10.17 -6.14
CA TYR A 119 -4.34 8.75 -6.11
C TYR A 119 -5.85 8.46 -6.21
N ALA A 120 -6.70 9.23 -5.50
CA ALA A 120 -8.15 9.04 -5.59
C ALA A 120 -8.67 9.27 -7.01
N ARG A 121 -8.19 10.32 -7.70
CA ARG A 121 -8.49 10.56 -9.12
C ARG A 121 -7.99 9.44 -10.03
N PHE A 122 -6.77 8.94 -9.79
CA PHE A 122 -6.25 7.80 -10.53
C PHE A 122 -7.16 6.56 -10.39
N VAL A 123 -7.64 6.26 -9.19
CA VAL A 123 -8.57 5.13 -8.98
C VAL A 123 -9.89 5.37 -9.72
N LEU A 124 -10.40 6.60 -9.74
CA LEU A 124 -11.60 6.94 -10.52
C LEU A 124 -11.39 6.69 -12.02
N ASP A 125 -10.26 7.15 -12.57
CA ASP A 125 -9.90 6.91 -13.97
C ASP A 125 -9.71 5.41 -14.28
N LEU A 126 -9.18 4.63 -13.34
CA LEU A 126 -9.08 3.17 -13.45
C LEU A 126 -10.46 2.51 -13.51
N LEU A 127 -11.40 2.93 -12.67
CA LEU A 127 -12.79 2.45 -12.72
C LEU A 127 -13.44 2.76 -14.05
N ASP A 128 -13.18 3.94 -14.62
CA ASP A 128 -13.71 4.32 -15.95
C ASP A 128 -13.10 3.46 -17.07
N ALA A 129 -11.78 3.24 -17.04
CA ALA A 129 -11.11 2.38 -18.02
C ALA A 129 -11.60 0.92 -17.97
N LEU A 130 -11.96 0.43 -16.78
CA LEU A 130 -12.51 -0.91 -16.57
C LEU A 130 -14.04 -0.99 -16.75
N GLN A 131 -14.69 0.13 -17.09
CA GLN A 131 -16.15 0.25 -17.23
C GLN A 131 -16.89 -0.21 -15.95
N VAL A 132 -16.34 0.13 -14.77
CA VAL A 132 -16.94 -0.16 -13.48
C VAL A 132 -17.68 1.08 -13.00
N PRO A 133 -19.01 1.15 -13.11
CA PRO A 133 -19.77 2.36 -12.77
C PRO A 133 -19.80 2.62 -11.27
N ARG A 134 -19.76 1.57 -10.46
CA ARG A 134 -19.82 1.64 -9.01
C ARG A 134 -19.12 0.42 -8.39
N ALA A 135 -18.44 0.59 -7.26
CA ALA A 135 -17.71 -0.49 -6.60
C ALA A 135 -17.80 -0.41 -5.06
N VAL A 136 -17.56 -1.54 -4.40
CA VAL A 136 -17.09 -1.54 -3.02
C VAL A 136 -15.59 -1.27 -3.06
N VAL A 137 -15.10 -0.32 -2.29
CA VAL A 137 -13.68 0.05 -2.31
C VAL A 137 -13.04 -0.31 -0.97
N GLY A 138 -12.06 -1.20 -1.03
CA GLY A 138 -11.26 -1.61 0.12
C GLY A 138 -9.83 -1.09 0.01
N GLY A 139 -9.21 -0.73 1.14
CA GLY A 139 -7.81 -0.31 1.11
C GLY A 139 -7.13 -0.38 2.46
N ASN A 140 -5.82 -0.68 2.40
CA ASN A 140 -4.95 -0.73 3.58
C ASN A 140 -4.07 0.52 3.64
N SER A 141 -3.94 1.13 4.82
CA SER A 141 -2.99 2.21 5.07
C SER A 141 -3.21 3.41 4.11
N LEU A 142 -2.26 3.72 3.23
CA LEU A 142 -2.42 4.64 2.11
C LEU A 142 -3.64 4.27 1.24
N GLY A 143 -3.82 2.99 0.92
CA GLY A 143 -4.98 2.53 0.15
C GLY A 143 -6.31 2.83 0.85
N GLY A 144 -6.35 2.78 2.18
CA GLY A 144 -7.48 3.20 2.97
C GLY A 144 -7.71 4.72 2.93
N GLU A 145 -6.63 5.52 2.95
CA GLU A 145 -6.70 6.97 2.69
C GLU A 145 -7.29 7.26 1.31
N VAL A 146 -6.81 6.59 0.28
CA VAL A 146 -7.30 6.74 -1.09
C VAL A 146 -8.78 6.35 -1.18
N ALA A 147 -9.18 5.26 -0.52
CA ALA A 147 -10.56 4.77 -0.54
C ALA A 147 -11.55 5.79 0.07
N TRP A 148 -11.27 6.36 1.24
CA TRP A 148 -12.19 7.34 1.82
C TRP A 148 -12.15 8.68 1.08
N ARG A 149 -10.99 9.09 0.52
CA ARG A 149 -10.91 10.29 -0.34
C ARG A 149 -11.76 10.12 -1.59
N LEU A 150 -11.70 8.94 -2.23
CA LEU A 150 -12.54 8.62 -3.39
C LEU A 150 -14.03 8.67 -3.02
N ALA A 151 -14.43 8.12 -1.87
CA ALA A 151 -15.82 8.15 -1.42
C ALA A 151 -16.35 9.57 -1.15
N VAL A 152 -15.48 10.49 -0.75
CA VAL A 152 -15.82 11.92 -0.59
C VAL A 152 -15.84 12.65 -1.94
N MET A 153 -14.90 12.32 -2.83
CA MET A 153 -14.72 12.96 -4.14
C MET A 153 -15.83 12.58 -5.13
N ALA A 154 -16.18 11.29 -5.18
CA ALA A 154 -17.15 10.71 -6.12
C ALA A 154 -18.08 9.72 -5.39
N PRO A 155 -18.96 10.23 -4.51
CA PRO A 155 -19.78 9.38 -3.63
C PRO A 155 -20.69 8.42 -4.38
N GLU A 156 -21.12 8.76 -5.59
CA GLU A 156 -21.94 7.90 -6.46
C GLU A 156 -21.19 6.69 -7.02
N ARG A 157 -19.85 6.77 -7.07
CA ARG A 157 -18.99 5.70 -7.58
C ARG A 157 -18.62 4.67 -6.51
N VAL A 158 -18.79 5.01 -5.23
CA VAL A 158 -18.45 4.16 -4.08
C VAL A 158 -19.71 3.68 -3.39
N ALA A 159 -19.96 2.37 -3.44
CA ALA A 159 -21.14 1.77 -2.82
C ALA A 159 -20.97 1.52 -1.33
N ALA A 160 -19.77 1.11 -0.92
CA ALA A 160 -19.38 0.84 0.45
C ALA A 160 -17.85 0.88 0.59
N LEU A 161 -17.36 0.98 1.82
CA LEU A 161 -15.94 1.00 2.14
C LEU A 161 -15.52 -0.17 3.03
N VAL A 162 -14.30 -0.68 2.79
CA VAL A 162 -13.59 -1.59 3.71
C VAL A 162 -12.24 -0.96 4.04
N LEU A 163 -12.13 -0.34 5.21
CA LEU A 163 -10.92 0.38 5.64
C LEU A 163 -10.07 -0.53 6.53
N VAL A 164 -8.85 -0.84 6.09
CA VAL A 164 -7.94 -1.74 6.80
C VAL A 164 -6.74 -0.95 7.28
N ASP A 165 -6.61 -0.75 8.60
CA ASP A 165 -5.52 0.04 9.22
C ASP A 165 -5.26 1.36 8.46
N ALA A 166 -6.34 2.07 8.11
CA ALA A 166 -6.36 3.16 7.16
C ALA A 166 -5.74 4.45 7.73
N ALA A 167 -4.96 5.17 6.92
CA ALA A 167 -4.52 6.50 7.27
C ALA A 167 -5.71 7.49 7.25
N GLY A 168 -5.70 8.43 8.20
CA GLY A 168 -6.77 9.41 8.40
C GLY A 168 -6.30 10.60 9.24
N PRO A 169 -6.65 10.70 10.53
CA PRO A 169 -6.30 11.83 11.38
C PRO A 169 -4.79 11.90 11.66
N VAL A 170 -4.40 12.92 12.41
CA VAL A 170 -3.06 12.99 13.03
C VAL A 170 -2.96 11.92 14.11
N PHE A 171 -1.86 11.20 14.14
CA PHE A 171 -1.53 10.19 15.15
C PHE A 171 -0.04 10.20 15.46
N THR A 172 0.37 9.54 16.55
CA THR A 172 1.78 9.32 16.87
C THR A 172 2.11 7.84 16.66
N PRO A 173 2.96 7.49 15.68
CA PRO A 173 3.38 6.10 15.48
C PRO A 173 4.29 5.65 16.64
N GLU A 174 4.12 4.41 17.09
CA GLU A 174 5.03 3.78 18.05
C GLU A 174 6.28 3.22 17.34
N SER A 175 6.14 2.86 16.07
CA SER A 175 7.22 2.35 15.23
C SER A 175 7.03 2.83 13.79
N VAL A 176 8.11 3.31 13.18
CA VAL A 176 8.13 3.71 11.77
C VAL A 176 9.09 2.79 11.03
N PRO A 177 8.66 2.14 9.92
CA PRO A 177 9.55 1.36 9.09
C PRO A 177 10.80 2.15 8.68
N LEU A 178 11.98 1.54 8.81
CA LEU A 178 13.24 2.21 8.53
C LEU A 178 13.29 2.77 7.10
N GLY A 179 12.72 2.05 6.14
CA GLY A 179 12.59 2.51 4.75
C GLY A 179 11.86 3.83 4.62
N PHE A 180 10.79 4.06 5.40
CA PHE A 180 10.03 5.32 5.38
C PHE A 180 10.81 6.47 6.02
N ALA A 181 11.52 6.18 7.12
CA ALA A 181 12.37 7.19 7.77
C ALA A 181 13.49 7.67 6.83
N VAL A 182 14.13 6.74 6.12
CA VAL A 182 15.17 7.04 5.12
C VAL A 182 14.59 7.83 3.94
N ALA A 183 13.42 7.42 3.42
CA ALA A 183 12.78 8.06 2.26
C ALA A 183 12.39 9.53 2.52
N ARG A 184 12.17 9.91 3.78
CA ARG A 184 11.86 11.29 4.18
C ARG A 184 13.06 12.25 4.14
N LEU A 185 14.29 11.74 4.17
CA LEU A 185 15.50 12.55 4.24
C LEU A 185 16.02 12.85 2.83
N PRO A 186 15.94 14.10 2.31
CA PRO A 186 16.21 14.42 0.91
C PRO A 186 17.59 14.01 0.39
N VAL A 187 18.63 14.12 1.23
CA VAL A 187 20.01 13.73 0.84
C VAL A 187 20.18 12.22 0.91
N VAL A 188 19.69 11.59 1.97
CA VAL A 188 19.81 10.15 2.20
C VAL A 188 18.97 9.37 1.19
N ASN A 189 17.81 9.91 0.81
CA ASN A 189 16.95 9.31 -0.21
C ASN A 189 17.66 9.14 -1.56
N ARG A 190 18.48 10.11 -1.98
CA ARG A 190 19.28 9.98 -3.21
C ARG A 190 20.29 8.84 -3.16
N ILE A 191 20.85 8.56 -1.98
CA ILE A 191 21.74 7.40 -1.78
C ILE A 191 20.89 6.11 -1.81
N ALA A 192 19.70 6.14 -1.22
CA ALA A 192 18.77 5.01 -1.20
C ALA A 192 18.26 4.62 -2.59
N GLU A 193 18.34 5.50 -3.60
CA GLU A 193 18.07 5.15 -5.00
C GLU A 193 19.11 4.16 -5.59
N TRP A 194 20.28 4.04 -4.98
CA TRP A 194 21.38 3.18 -5.44
C TRP A 194 21.72 2.04 -4.49
N VAL A 195 21.32 2.19 -3.23
CA VAL A 195 21.67 1.28 -2.14
C VAL A 195 20.42 0.86 -1.40
N LEU A 196 20.15 -0.44 -1.37
CA LEU A 196 19.03 -0.99 -0.60
C LEU A 196 19.49 -2.34 0.01
N PRO A 197 19.94 -2.36 1.28
CA PRO A 197 20.19 -3.62 1.95
C PRO A 197 18.88 -4.41 2.10
N ARG A 198 18.87 -5.69 1.71
CA ARG A 198 17.71 -6.56 1.87
C ARG A 198 17.25 -6.65 3.33
N SER A 199 18.18 -6.52 4.29
CA SER A 199 17.89 -6.47 5.72
C SER A 199 17.04 -5.27 6.15
N VAL A 200 17.15 -4.12 5.46
CA VAL A 200 16.31 -2.94 5.73
C VAL A 200 14.85 -3.25 5.34
N VAL A 201 14.64 -3.96 4.22
CA VAL A 201 13.31 -4.39 3.82
C VAL A 201 12.75 -5.42 4.81
N ALA A 202 13.54 -6.41 5.19
CA ALA A 202 13.14 -7.41 6.18
C ALA A 202 12.75 -6.77 7.52
N GLN A 203 13.56 -5.85 8.02
CA GLN A 203 13.29 -5.12 9.27
C GLN A 203 12.04 -4.24 9.16
N SER A 204 11.84 -3.58 8.03
CA SER A 204 10.64 -2.78 7.79
C SER A 204 9.37 -3.64 7.81
N LEU A 205 9.41 -4.83 7.19
CA LEU A 205 8.29 -5.78 7.21
C LEU A 205 8.03 -6.30 8.63
N THR A 206 9.07 -6.73 9.36
CA THR A 206 8.89 -7.21 10.74
C THR A 206 8.31 -6.15 11.68
N SER A 207 8.53 -4.86 11.39
CA SER A 207 7.99 -3.77 12.20
C SER A 207 6.50 -3.51 12.01
N VAL A 208 5.91 -4.00 10.92
CA VAL A 208 4.48 -3.80 10.58
C VAL A 208 3.64 -5.07 10.76
N TYR A 209 4.26 -6.24 10.99
CA TYR A 209 3.57 -7.48 11.33
C TYR A 209 3.39 -7.60 12.85
N GLY A 210 2.23 -8.08 13.29
CA GLY A 210 1.94 -8.38 14.70
C GLY A 210 2.72 -9.57 15.22
N ASP A 211 2.99 -10.54 14.31
CA ASP A 211 3.88 -11.69 14.54
C ASP A 211 5.03 -11.67 13.51
N PRO A 212 6.23 -11.22 13.89
CA PRO A 212 7.41 -11.20 13.01
C PRO A 212 7.77 -12.55 12.37
N ALA A 213 7.37 -13.68 12.99
CA ALA A 213 7.64 -15.01 12.43
C ALA A 213 6.87 -15.29 11.13
N ARG A 214 5.86 -14.50 10.82
CA ARG A 214 5.10 -14.58 9.55
C ARG A 214 5.79 -13.89 8.39
N VAL A 215 6.87 -13.15 8.63
CA VAL A 215 7.67 -12.52 7.57
C VAL A 215 8.61 -13.55 6.96
N THR A 216 8.19 -14.16 5.85
CA THR A 216 8.96 -15.18 5.16
C THR A 216 10.04 -14.56 4.24
N PRO A 217 11.10 -15.33 3.87
CA PRO A 217 12.08 -14.89 2.89
C PRO A 217 11.46 -14.47 1.55
N GLU A 218 10.42 -15.17 1.08
CA GLU A 218 9.71 -14.90 -0.17
C GLU A 218 8.96 -13.57 -0.09
N LEU A 219 8.34 -13.28 1.05
CA LEU A 219 7.70 -11.99 1.31
C LEU A 219 8.73 -10.84 1.24
N VAL A 220 9.89 -11.03 1.86
CA VAL A 220 10.98 -10.05 1.80
C VAL A 220 11.48 -9.88 0.37
N ASP A 221 11.64 -10.97 -0.40
CA ASP A 221 12.07 -10.91 -1.80
C ASP A 221 11.07 -10.13 -2.65
N ARG A 222 9.77 -10.37 -2.47
CA ARG A 222 8.73 -9.64 -3.19
C ARG A 222 8.84 -8.13 -2.96
N HIS A 223 8.88 -7.71 -1.71
CA HIS A 223 9.00 -6.29 -1.38
C HIS A 223 10.33 -5.70 -1.85
N PHE A 224 11.43 -6.43 -1.69
CA PHE A 224 12.75 -6.01 -2.14
C PHE A 224 12.79 -5.80 -3.66
N GLU A 225 12.38 -6.80 -4.44
CA GLU A 225 12.46 -6.75 -5.89
C GLU A 225 11.50 -5.72 -6.50
N LEU A 226 10.26 -5.64 -5.99
CA LEU A 226 9.29 -4.64 -6.47
C LEU A 226 9.68 -3.20 -6.07
N THR A 227 10.39 -3.02 -4.94
CA THR A 227 10.99 -1.73 -4.59
C THR A 227 12.11 -1.34 -5.56
N LEU A 228 12.81 -2.31 -6.16
CA LEU A 228 13.85 -2.06 -7.16
C LEU A 228 13.31 -1.78 -8.56
N ARG A 229 12.01 -1.91 -8.82
CA ARG A 229 11.44 -1.49 -10.10
C ARG A 229 11.83 -0.03 -10.36
N GLU A 230 12.34 0.23 -11.57
CA GLU A 230 12.84 1.54 -11.97
C GLU A 230 11.90 2.68 -11.57
N GLY A 231 12.43 3.65 -10.84
CA GLY A 231 11.73 4.85 -10.37
C GLY A 231 10.89 4.68 -9.09
N ASN A 232 10.60 3.46 -8.59
CA ASN A 232 9.75 3.27 -7.40
C ASN A 232 10.37 3.88 -6.14
N ARG A 233 11.70 3.80 -5.96
CA ARG A 233 12.38 4.39 -4.79
C ARG A 233 12.30 5.92 -4.80
N ARG A 234 12.45 6.51 -5.98
CA ARG A 234 12.26 7.96 -6.16
C ARG A 234 10.82 8.37 -5.86
N ALA A 235 9.83 7.64 -6.41
CA ALA A 235 8.41 7.86 -6.16
C ALA A 235 8.06 7.76 -4.66
N LEU A 236 8.60 6.75 -3.95
CA LEU A 236 8.45 6.63 -2.50
C LEU A 236 8.99 7.86 -1.78
N GLY A 237 10.20 8.33 -2.14
CA GLY A 237 10.79 9.54 -1.56
C GLY A 237 9.90 10.76 -1.76
N GLN A 238 9.39 10.97 -2.97
CA GLN A 238 8.47 12.06 -3.30
C GLN A 238 7.15 11.96 -2.52
N ARG A 239 6.56 10.77 -2.45
CA ARG A 239 5.37 10.53 -1.63
C ARG A 239 5.62 10.88 -0.16
N MET A 240 6.73 10.42 0.42
CA MET A 240 7.06 10.68 1.84
C MET A 240 7.29 12.16 2.14
N GLN A 241 7.78 12.94 1.18
CA GLN A 241 7.98 14.38 1.30
C GLN A 241 6.67 15.17 1.14
N GLN A 242 5.74 14.69 0.33
CA GLN A 242 4.45 15.33 0.06
C GLN A 242 3.37 14.95 1.06
N TRP A 243 3.53 13.81 1.75
CA TRP A 243 2.53 13.35 2.69
C TRP A 243 2.50 14.21 3.95
N VAL A 244 1.36 14.82 4.20
CA VAL A 244 1.06 15.58 5.41
C VAL A 244 0.07 14.75 6.25
N MET A 245 0.51 14.37 7.45
CA MET A 245 -0.31 13.57 8.36
C MET A 245 -1.56 14.34 8.76
N GLY A 246 -2.74 13.72 8.60
CA GLY A 246 -4.02 14.32 8.95
C GLY A 246 -4.59 15.27 7.89
N GLU A 247 -3.91 15.46 6.75
CA GLU A 247 -4.41 16.32 5.68
C GLU A 247 -5.78 15.86 5.16
N GLY A 248 -6.79 16.72 5.26
CA GLY A 248 -8.14 16.44 4.79
C GLY A 248 -8.95 15.49 5.68
N ALA A 249 -8.44 15.10 6.86
CA ALA A 249 -9.13 14.16 7.76
C ALA A 249 -10.51 14.67 8.22
N GLU A 250 -10.72 15.98 8.25
CA GLU A 250 -12.02 16.60 8.54
C GLU A 250 -13.10 16.23 7.51
N GLN A 251 -12.71 15.82 6.30
CA GLN A 251 -13.65 15.41 5.26
C GLN A 251 -14.21 13.99 5.50
N ILE A 252 -13.57 13.19 6.36
CA ILE A 252 -14.00 11.81 6.66
C ILE A 252 -15.43 11.78 7.20
N ALA A 253 -15.86 12.78 7.96
CA ALA A 253 -17.24 12.92 8.43
C ALA A 253 -18.29 13.09 7.30
N ARG A 254 -17.83 13.36 6.07
CA ARG A 254 -18.69 13.44 4.87
C ARG A 254 -18.95 12.06 4.24
N VAL A 255 -18.22 11.03 4.65
CA VAL A 255 -18.45 9.65 4.20
C VAL A 255 -19.82 9.18 4.67
N LYS A 256 -20.69 8.81 3.74
CA LYS A 256 -22.07 8.32 4.01
C LYS A 256 -22.26 6.86 3.60
N GLN A 257 -21.29 6.28 2.94
CA GLN A 257 -21.33 4.90 2.48
C GLN A 257 -21.26 3.94 3.67
N PRO A 258 -21.98 2.80 3.63
CA PRO A 258 -21.74 1.72 4.58
C PRO A 258 -20.25 1.42 4.68
N THR A 259 -19.71 1.35 5.89
CA THR A 259 -18.27 1.22 6.09
C THR A 259 -17.94 0.14 7.11
N LEU A 260 -17.10 -0.81 6.70
CA LEU A 260 -16.45 -1.76 7.59
C LEU A 260 -15.00 -1.30 7.83
N ILE A 261 -14.62 -1.21 9.10
CA ILE A 261 -13.27 -0.84 9.52
C ILE A 261 -12.64 -2.09 10.16
N LEU A 262 -11.48 -2.50 9.66
CA LEU A 262 -10.69 -3.61 10.20
C LEU A 262 -9.37 -3.07 10.74
N TRP A 263 -8.93 -3.58 11.88
CA TRP A 263 -7.70 -3.07 12.52
C TRP A 263 -6.90 -4.17 13.19
N GLY A 264 -5.58 -4.13 13.03
CA GLY A 264 -4.67 -4.94 13.82
C GLY A 264 -4.48 -4.33 15.20
N GLY A 265 -4.74 -5.12 16.26
CA GLY A 265 -4.56 -4.68 17.66
C GLY A 265 -3.11 -4.39 18.03
N ARG A 266 -2.15 -4.95 17.26
CA ARG A 266 -0.71 -4.71 17.39
C ARG A 266 -0.15 -3.78 16.33
N ASP A 267 -1.00 -3.01 15.65
CA ASP A 267 -0.51 -1.99 14.72
C ASP A 267 0.23 -0.89 15.47
N ARG A 268 1.55 -0.87 15.30
CA ARG A 268 2.46 0.11 15.90
C ARG A 268 2.78 1.27 14.96
N LEU A 269 2.37 1.16 13.69
CA LEU A 269 2.53 2.22 12.70
C LEU A 269 1.35 3.18 12.74
N ILE A 270 0.12 2.67 12.64
CA ILE A 270 -1.12 3.44 12.81
C ILE A 270 -1.89 2.84 13.99
N PRO A 271 -1.84 3.44 15.19
CA PRO A 271 -2.41 2.84 16.39
C PRO A 271 -3.92 2.55 16.28
N PRO A 272 -4.45 1.51 16.96
CA PRO A 272 -5.88 1.16 16.94
C PRO A 272 -6.83 2.31 17.34
N ALA A 273 -6.34 3.28 18.09
CA ALA A 273 -7.09 4.51 18.42
C ALA A 273 -7.54 5.28 17.17
N VAL A 274 -6.81 5.17 16.05
CA VAL A 274 -7.21 5.76 14.77
C VAL A 274 -8.43 5.05 14.19
N GLY A 275 -8.50 3.73 14.28
CA GLY A 275 -9.68 2.95 13.89
C GLY A 275 -10.92 3.30 14.71
N GLN A 276 -10.77 3.51 16.03
CA GLN A 276 -11.84 3.99 16.91
C GLN A 276 -12.29 5.41 16.54
N TRP A 277 -11.34 6.29 16.22
CA TRP A 277 -11.64 7.63 15.75
C TRP A 277 -12.41 7.59 14.41
N LEU A 278 -11.98 6.79 13.44
CA LEU A 278 -12.69 6.61 12.17
C LEU A 278 -14.14 6.13 12.40
N GLN A 279 -14.34 5.18 13.31
CA GLN A 279 -15.67 4.69 13.67
C GLN A 279 -16.56 5.80 14.24
N GLN A 280 -16.00 6.72 15.01
CA GLN A 280 -16.73 7.88 15.55
C GLN A 280 -17.09 8.90 14.46
N GLN A 281 -16.23 9.08 13.45
CA GLN A 281 -16.45 10.04 12.37
C GLN A 281 -17.40 9.53 11.29
N ILE A 282 -17.37 8.23 10.98
CA ILE A 282 -18.18 7.63 9.92
C ILE A 282 -19.43 7.00 10.52
N ALA A 283 -20.54 7.71 10.38
CA ALA A 283 -21.82 7.27 10.95
C ALA A 283 -22.25 5.88 10.42
N GLY A 284 -22.62 4.98 11.32
CA GLY A 284 -23.07 3.63 10.98
C GLY A 284 -21.94 2.67 10.59
N SER A 285 -20.67 3.07 10.71
CA SER A 285 -19.55 2.17 10.48
C SER A 285 -19.41 1.13 11.59
N ARG A 286 -18.83 -0.02 11.23
CA ARG A 286 -18.53 -1.11 12.16
C ARG A 286 -17.01 -1.32 12.23
N LEU A 287 -16.45 -1.31 13.43
CA LEU A 287 -15.05 -1.62 13.70
C LEU A 287 -14.90 -3.07 14.17
N VAL A 288 -13.91 -3.77 13.60
CA VAL A 288 -13.44 -5.10 14.05
C VAL A 288 -11.94 -5.00 14.30
N VAL A 289 -11.51 -5.29 15.53
CA VAL A 289 -10.10 -5.31 15.92
C VAL A 289 -9.63 -6.77 16.07
N PHE A 290 -8.44 -7.05 15.55
CA PHE A 290 -7.77 -8.35 15.67
C PHE A 290 -6.58 -8.18 16.60
N ASP A 291 -6.72 -8.55 17.86
CA ASP A 291 -5.81 -8.22 18.97
C ASP A 291 -4.34 -8.65 18.76
N ASP A 292 -4.11 -9.68 17.95
CA ASP A 292 -2.80 -10.30 17.71
C ASP A 292 -2.18 -9.94 16.35
N LEU A 293 -2.89 -9.23 15.47
CA LEU A 293 -2.41 -8.84 14.14
C LEU A 293 -1.82 -7.43 14.12
N GLY A 294 -0.91 -7.18 13.19
CA GLY A 294 -0.25 -5.89 12.97
C GLY A 294 -0.94 -5.00 11.92
N HIS A 295 -0.16 -4.13 11.29
CA HIS A 295 -0.59 -3.13 10.31
C HIS A 295 -1.14 -3.70 8.99
N VAL A 296 -0.84 -4.95 8.69
CA VAL A 296 -1.28 -5.63 7.47
C VAL A 296 -2.09 -6.89 7.78
N PRO A 297 -3.17 -6.79 8.58
CA PRO A 297 -3.89 -7.96 9.10
C PRO A 297 -4.50 -8.80 7.98
N HIS A 298 -4.87 -8.21 6.84
CA HIS A 298 -5.39 -8.86 5.66
C HIS A 298 -4.37 -9.79 4.98
N GLU A 299 -3.08 -9.48 5.07
CA GLU A 299 -1.99 -10.32 4.57
C GLU A 299 -1.48 -11.27 5.65
N GLU A 300 -1.42 -10.81 6.90
CA GLU A 300 -0.92 -11.59 8.02
C GLU A 300 -1.83 -12.79 8.36
N ASN A 301 -3.14 -12.60 8.31
CA ASN A 301 -4.13 -13.68 8.49
C ASN A 301 -5.37 -13.48 7.61
N PRO A 302 -5.27 -13.76 6.30
CA PRO A 302 -6.34 -13.50 5.35
C PRO A 302 -7.63 -14.28 5.64
N ALA A 303 -7.53 -15.52 6.12
CA ALA A 303 -8.70 -16.35 6.41
C ALA A 303 -9.56 -15.74 7.53
N ARG A 304 -8.93 -15.20 8.57
CA ARG A 304 -9.62 -14.59 9.70
C ARG A 304 -10.18 -13.21 9.35
N THR A 305 -9.42 -12.42 8.61
CA THR A 305 -9.77 -11.04 8.30
C THR A 305 -10.79 -10.90 7.18
N VAL A 306 -10.87 -11.89 6.26
CA VAL A 306 -11.87 -11.90 5.19
C VAL A 306 -13.28 -12.29 5.70
N ALA A 307 -13.40 -12.94 6.85
CA ALA A 307 -14.70 -13.39 7.37
C ALA A 307 -15.69 -12.22 7.58
N PRO A 308 -15.35 -11.16 8.37
CA PRO A 308 -16.25 -10.02 8.51
C PRO A 308 -16.49 -9.25 7.20
N VAL A 309 -15.58 -9.36 6.21
CA VAL A 309 -15.78 -8.77 4.87
C VAL A 309 -16.85 -9.54 4.11
N LYS A 310 -16.84 -10.88 4.15
CA LYS A 310 -17.89 -11.70 3.53
C LYS A 310 -19.27 -11.34 4.08
N ASP A 311 -19.41 -11.26 5.40
CA ASP A 311 -20.66 -10.90 6.07
C ASP A 311 -21.13 -9.50 5.65
N PHE A 312 -20.19 -8.56 5.61
CA PHE A 312 -20.47 -7.18 5.20
C PHE A 312 -20.92 -7.10 3.74
N LEU A 313 -20.23 -7.77 2.81
CA LEU A 313 -20.58 -7.78 1.39
C LEU A 313 -21.95 -8.45 1.13
N LEU A 314 -22.31 -9.47 1.90
CA LEU A 314 -23.64 -10.12 1.83
C LEU A 314 -24.76 -9.21 2.31
N ALA A 315 -24.48 -8.29 3.23
CA ALA A 315 -25.47 -7.33 3.74
C ALA A 315 -25.69 -6.12 2.81
N LEU A 316 -24.82 -5.91 1.82
CA LEU A 316 -24.96 -4.87 0.78
C LEU A 316 -25.94 -5.39 -0.30
N LYS A 317 -27.22 -5.23 -0.06
CA LYS A 317 -28.28 -5.62 -1.02
C LYS A 317 -28.75 -4.40 -1.83
#